data_0c5a02f0a9ea1aa7915943c4d4331532
#
_entry.id   0c5a02f0a9ea1aa7915943c4d4331532
#
_cell.length_a   1.000
_cell.length_b   1.000
_cell.length_c   1.000
_cell.angle_alpha   90.00
_cell.angle_beta   90.00
_cell.angle_gamma   90.00
#
_symmetry.space_group_name_H-M   'P 1'
#
loop_
_entity.id
_entity.type
_entity.pdbx_description
1 polymer ?
#
loop_
_entity_poly.entity_id
_entity_poly.type
_entity_poly.pdbx_seq_one_letter_code
_entity_poly.pdbx_strand_id
1 'polypeptide(L)'
;MHLHFIENGPALLIERDQRVLVVADLHMGIESGLERHGVHITSRSAARADRVIACIEEAKPDLLLLLGDVKHNVPVTSRQEYRELPGVLARFRDHVPIAVAPGNHDGGIGQFLDPGELLPSGGALIDGVGYLHGHTHPAPELPGHLIVIGHHHPVVSLVDTVGCAARARPAYLYSGVDGPCQQDRTRLLFVPAFNEFAGGIDVGRLRESGLGPLSRCIDEKNAEVFLADGTYVGSPATLCPAGNG
;
A
#
# COMPACT_ATOMS: atom_id res chain seq x y z
N MET A 1 -8.73 -18.69 0.80
CA MET A 1 -8.10 -17.36 0.97
C MET A 1 -9.08 -16.46 1.68
N HIS A 2 -8.65 -15.87 2.78
CA HIS A 2 -9.44 -14.90 3.52
C HIS A 2 -8.66 -13.59 3.61
N LEU A 3 -9.37 -12.46 3.51
CA LEU A 3 -8.84 -11.12 3.63
C LEU A 3 -9.39 -10.52 4.92
N HIS A 4 -8.51 -10.07 5.82
CA HIS A 4 -8.91 -9.43 7.08
C HIS A 4 -8.32 -8.02 7.12
N PHE A 5 -9.18 -7.03 7.24
CA PHE A 5 -8.80 -5.63 7.43
C PHE A 5 -8.46 -5.40 8.91
N ILE A 6 -7.36 -4.71 9.17
CA ILE A 6 -6.80 -4.55 10.52
C ILE A 6 -7.25 -3.22 11.10
N GLU A 7 -7.79 -3.23 12.33
CA GLU A 7 -8.35 -2.02 12.96
C GLU A 7 -7.28 -0.97 13.31
N ASN A 8 -6.07 -1.42 13.69
CA ASN A 8 -4.99 -0.54 14.12
C ASN A 8 -4.32 0.27 13.00
N GLY A 9 -4.71 0.07 11.74
CA GLY A 9 -4.17 0.83 10.62
C GLY A 9 -4.61 0.28 9.27
N PRO A 10 -4.32 0.99 8.18
CA PRO A 10 -4.60 0.49 6.85
C PRO A 10 -3.63 -0.64 6.48
N ALA A 11 -3.78 -1.78 7.13
CA ALA A 11 -3.04 -3.01 6.92
C ALA A 11 -4.01 -4.14 6.58
N LEU A 12 -3.55 -5.10 5.81
CA LEU A 12 -4.36 -6.21 5.34
C LEU A 12 -3.69 -7.53 5.66
N LEU A 13 -4.36 -8.41 6.39
CA LEU A 13 -3.93 -9.79 6.55
C LEU A 13 -4.54 -10.65 5.44
N ILE A 14 -3.68 -11.35 4.71
CA ILE A 14 -4.07 -12.34 3.72
C ILE A 14 -3.75 -13.71 4.28
N GLU A 15 -4.79 -14.51 4.49
CA GLU A 15 -4.69 -15.83 5.10
C GLU A 15 -4.98 -16.92 4.07
N ARG A 16 -4.00 -17.77 3.87
CA ARG A 16 -4.07 -19.03 3.12
C ARG A 16 -3.34 -20.11 3.91
N ASP A 17 -2.35 -20.78 3.31
CA ASP A 17 -1.45 -21.70 4.02
C ASP A 17 -0.49 -20.90 4.92
N GLN A 18 -0.17 -19.68 4.51
CA GLN A 18 0.61 -18.69 5.27
C GLN A 18 -0.24 -17.44 5.55
N ARG A 19 0.00 -16.82 6.71
CA ARG A 19 -0.63 -15.56 7.13
C ARG A 19 0.32 -14.39 6.81
N VAL A 20 0.02 -13.63 5.77
CA VAL A 20 0.85 -12.51 5.31
C VAL A 20 0.17 -11.20 5.69
N LEU A 21 0.79 -10.40 6.57
CA LEU A 21 0.35 -9.04 6.88
C LEU A 21 0.99 -8.07 5.90
N VAL A 22 0.18 -7.37 5.13
CA VAL A 22 0.61 -6.38 4.13
C VAL A 22 0.47 -4.97 4.70
N VAL A 23 1.57 -4.23 4.66
CA VAL A 23 1.64 -2.80 4.99
C VAL A 23 2.35 -2.08 3.84
N ALA A 24 1.71 -1.08 3.24
CA ALA A 24 2.25 -0.35 2.10
C ALA A 24 2.61 1.09 2.46
N ASP A 25 3.58 1.64 1.74
CA ASP A 25 3.83 3.08 1.67
C ASP A 25 4.03 3.72 3.06
N LEU A 26 5.01 3.19 3.82
CA LEU A 26 5.37 3.69 5.14
C LEU A 26 6.01 5.08 5.09
N HIS A 27 6.75 5.38 4.03
CA HIS A 27 7.43 6.66 3.82
C HIS A 27 8.13 7.17 5.09
N MET A 28 8.92 6.33 5.75
CA MET A 28 9.74 6.75 6.89
C MET A 28 10.68 7.89 6.46
N GLY A 29 10.74 8.95 7.25
CA GLY A 29 11.53 10.14 6.93
C GLY A 29 10.81 11.19 6.09
N ILE A 30 9.51 11.06 5.83
CA ILE A 30 8.70 12.06 5.11
C ILE A 30 8.77 13.43 5.78
N GLU A 31 8.91 13.48 7.09
CA GLU A 31 9.02 14.70 7.88
C GLU A 31 10.22 15.55 7.44
N SER A 32 11.36 14.92 7.13
CA SER A 32 12.53 15.64 6.60
C SER A 32 12.29 16.23 5.21
N GLY A 33 11.41 15.64 4.43
CA GLY A 33 10.93 16.18 3.16
C GLY A 33 10.07 17.42 3.38
N LEU A 34 9.13 17.36 4.30
CA LEU A 34 8.26 18.48 4.67
C LEU A 34 9.05 19.65 5.25
N GLU A 35 10.06 19.37 6.07
CA GLU A 35 10.94 20.39 6.65
C GLU A 35 11.66 21.20 5.57
N ARG A 36 12.12 20.58 4.50
CA ARG A 36 12.73 21.27 3.34
C ARG A 36 11.76 22.25 2.65
N HIS A 37 10.46 22.03 2.81
CA HIS A 37 9.41 22.92 2.32
C HIS A 37 8.87 23.89 3.39
N GLY A 38 9.60 24.03 4.52
CA GLY A 38 9.28 24.99 5.58
C GLY A 38 8.22 24.49 6.59
N VAL A 39 7.83 23.23 6.53
CA VAL A 39 6.87 22.63 7.48
C VAL A 39 7.64 21.82 8.52
N HIS A 40 7.80 22.39 9.73
CA HIS A 40 8.51 21.73 10.82
C HIS A 40 7.60 20.77 11.57
N ILE A 41 7.86 19.48 11.44
CA ILE A 41 7.15 18.40 12.13
C ILE A 41 8.18 17.49 12.80
N THR A 42 7.93 17.16 14.06
CA THR A 42 8.72 16.13 14.76
C THR A 42 8.54 14.78 14.07
N SER A 43 9.62 14.00 13.96
CA SER A 43 9.56 12.65 13.39
C SER A 43 8.48 11.80 14.06
N ARG A 44 7.68 11.16 13.23
CA ARG A 44 6.65 10.23 13.66
C ARG A 44 7.00 8.77 13.35
N SER A 45 8.24 8.51 12.95
CA SER A 45 8.68 7.15 12.60
C SER A 45 8.47 6.14 13.74
N ALA A 46 8.76 6.54 14.99
CA ALA A 46 8.53 5.67 16.15
C ALA A 46 7.04 5.36 16.35
N ALA A 47 6.18 6.39 16.31
CA ALA A 47 4.73 6.21 16.46
C ALA A 47 4.13 5.39 15.30
N ARG A 48 4.66 5.56 14.08
CA ARG A 48 4.25 4.75 12.92
C ARG A 48 4.69 3.30 13.08
N ALA A 49 5.91 3.08 13.58
CA ALA A 49 6.37 1.73 13.92
C ALA A 49 5.52 1.07 15.02
N ASP A 50 5.12 1.82 16.07
CA ASP A 50 4.23 1.33 17.11
C ASP A 50 2.88 0.87 16.53
N ARG A 51 2.32 1.62 15.57
CA ARG A 51 1.09 1.23 14.87
C ARG A 51 1.25 -0.05 14.04
N VAL A 52 2.37 -0.22 13.34
CA VAL A 52 2.66 -1.46 12.60
C VAL A 52 2.77 -2.64 13.56
N ILE A 53 3.44 -2.47 14.69
CA ILE A 53 3.56 -3.50 15.73
C ILE A 53 2.18 -3.87 16.28
N ALA A 54 1.32 -2.89 16.54
CA ALA A 54 -0.06 -3.16 16.97
C ALA A 54 -0.83 -3.98 15.92
N CYS A 55 -0.63 -3.70 14.61
CA CYS A 55 -1.19 -4.53 13.55
C CYS A 55 -0.63 -5.97 13.56
N ILE A 56 0.68 -6.14 13.83
CA ILE A 56 1.31 -7.47 13.95
C ILE A 56 0.72 -8.24 15.14
N GLU A 57 0.57 -7.59 16.30
CA GLU A 57 0.02 -8.20 17.51
C GLU A 57 -1.45 -8.61 17.33
N GLU A 58 -2.25 -7.81 16.61
CA GLU A 58 -3.63 -8.11 16.26
C GLU A 58 -3.72 -9.28 15.27
N ALA A 59 -2.96 -9.19 14.16
CA ALA A 59 -3.03 -10.11 13.06
C ALA A 59 -2.32 -11.43 13.33
N LYS A 60 -1.25 -11.46 14.15
CA LYS A 60 -0.38 -12.61 14.40
C LYS A 60 0.05 -13.29 13.09
N PRO A 61 0.72 -12.57 12.18
CA PRO A 61 1.11 -13.10 10.89
C PRO A 61 2.35 -13.99 10.99
N ASP A 62 2.57 -14.80 9.95
CA ASP A 62 3.81 -15.55 9.75
C ASP A 62 4.87 -14.70 9.04
N LEU A 63 4.42 -13.65 8.32
CA LEU A 63 5.27 -12.73 7.55
C LEU A 63 4.67 -11.32 7.56
N LEU A 64 5.48 -10.30 7.83
CA LEU A 64 5.18 -8.91 7.54
C LEU A 64 5.76 -8.57 6.16
N LEU A 65 4.89 -8.24 5.22
CA LEU A 65 5.28 -7.76 3.90
C LEU A 65 5.15 -6.24 3.82
N LEU A 66 6.28 -5.55 3.71
CA LEU A 66 6.35 -4.12 3.43
C LEU A 66 6.26 -3.92 1.91
N LEU A 67 5.12 -3.40 1.46
CA LEU A 67 4.77 -3.33 0.04
C LEU A 67 5.25 -2.01 -0.61
N GLY A 68 6.54 -1.75 -0.45
CA GLY A 68 7.27 -0.63 -1.05
C GLY A 68 7.11 0.70 -0.34
N ASP A 69 7.94 1.62 -0.79
CA ASP A 69 8.07 2.98 -0.26
C ASP A 69 8.22 2.99 1.27
N VAL A 70 9.11 2.10 1.75
CA VAL A 70 9.47 2.01 3.17
C VAL A 70 10.14 3.31 3.62
N LYS A 71 11.07 3.84 2.82
CA LYS A 71 11.67 5.16 3.02
C LYS A 71 11.04 6.20 2.08
N HIS A 72 11.26 7.49 2.37
CA HIS A 72 10.61 8.56 1.61
C HIS A 72 11.55 9.29 0.63
N ASN A 73 12.79 9.57 1.05
CA ASN A 73 13.64 10.50 0.30
C ASN A 73 14.30 9.86 -0.91
N VAL A 74 14.21 10.54 -2.05
CA VAL A 74 14.86 10.17 -3.31
C VAL A 74 15.62 11.38 -3.86
N PRO A 75 16.73 11.15 -4.58
CA PRO A 75 17.38 9.86 -4.86
C PRO A 75 18.24 9.35 -3.69
N VAL A 76 18.46 10.18 -2.66
CA VAL A 76 19.42 9.92 -1.58
C VAL A 76 18.69 9.70 -0.27
N THR A 77 19.11 8.69 0.48
CA THR A 77 18.64 8.45 1.85
C THR A 77 19.01 9.63 2.76
N SER A 78 18.03 10.20 3.47
CA SER A 78 18.22 11.33 4.38
C SER A 78 18.92 10.92 5.67
N ARG A 79 19.46 11.92 6.42
CA ARG A 79 20.04 11.67 7.75
C ARG A 79 19.02 11.10 8.74
N GLN A 80 17.75 11.49 8.61
CA GLN A 80 16.68 10.97 9.44
C GLN A 80 16.48 9.47 9.16
N GLU A 81 16.38 9.08 7.89
CA GLU A 81 16.22 7.69 7.49
C GLU A 81 17.40 6.82 7.94
N TYR A 82 18.64 7.28 7.76
CA TYR A 82 19.84 6.56 8.25
C TYR A 82 19.82 6.33 9.76
N ARG A 83 19.29 7.28 10.52
CA ARG A 83 19.22 7.19 11.98
C ARG A 83 18.08 6.30 12.45
N GLU A 84 16.92 6.32 11.76
CA GLU A 84 15.67 5.77 12.27
C GLU A 84 15.32 4.40 11.68
N LEU A 85 15.56 4.18 10.37
CA LEU A 85 15.19 2.93 9.68
C LEU A 85 15.79 1.66 10.31
N PRO A 86 17.09 1.60 10.67
CA PRO A 86 17.64 0.39 11.27
C PRO A 86 16.91 -0.03 12.53
N GLY A 87 16.58 0.93 13.40
CA GLY A 87 15.84 0.67 14.65
C GLY A 87 14.39 0.24 14.39
N VAL A 88 13.73 0.85 13.40
CA VAL A 88 12.36 0.49 13.02
C VAL A 88 12.31 -0.94 12.49
N LEU A 89 13.17 -1.28 11.55
CA LEU A 89 13.20 -2.63 10.94
C LEU A 89 13.59 -3.70 11.97
N ALA A 90 14.55 -3.41 12.86
CA ALA A 90 14.90 -4.32 13.95
C ALA A 90 13.69 -4.61 14.84
N ARG A 91 12.92 -3.61 15.23
CA ARG A 91 11.69 -3.78 16.02
C ARG A 91 10.67 -4.67 15.32
N PHE A 92 10.51 -4.56 13.99
CA PHE A 92 9.60 -5.45 13.26
C PHE A 92 10.11 -6.90 13.29
N ARG A 93 11.42 -7.11 13.07
CA ARG A 93 12.06 -8.45 13.12
C ARG A 93 11.95 -9.11 14.49
N ASP A 94 11.91 -8.33 15.57
CA ASP A 94 11.70 -8.84 16.94
C ASP A 94 10.32 -9.51 17.11
N HIS A 95 9.36 -9.21 16.21
CA HIS A 95 7.99 -9.74 16.28
C HIS A 95 7.72 -10.81 15.21
N VAL A 96 8.22 -10.61 13.98
CA VAL A 96 7.86 -11.43 12.83
C VAL A 96 8.94 -11.33 11.74
N PRO A 97 9.18 -12.40 10.93
CA PRO A 97 9.97 -12.27 9.71
C PRO A 97 9.42 -11.17 8.80
N ILE A 98 10.30 -10.44 8.12
CA ILE A 98 9.90 -9.37 7.20
C ILE A 98 10.34 -9.66 5.78
N ALA A 99 9.59 -9.12 4.80
CA ALA A 99 10.01 -9.03 3.41
C ALA A 99 9.64 -7.64 2.86
N VAL A 100 10.40 -7.15 1.89
CA VAL A 100 10.22 -5.83 1.27
C VAL A 100 10.10 -6.00 -0.23
N ALA A 101 8.93 -5.69 -0.80
CA ALA A 101 8.78 -5.49 -2.24
C ALA A 101 9.13 -4.02 -2.52
N PRO A 102 10.29 -3.70 -3.14
CA PRO A 102 10.80 -2.34 -3.14
C PRO A 102 9.94 -1.39 -3.98
N GLY A 103 9.74 -0.17 -3.48
CA GLY A 103 9.08 0.92 -4.16
C GLY A 103 10.04 1.85 -4.91
N ASN A 104 9.48 2.85 -5.59
CA ASN A 104 10.27 3.84 -6.32
C ASN A 104 11.04 4.79 -5.39
N HIS A 105 10.63 4.92 -4.14
CA HIS A 105 11.37 5.66 -3.10
C HIS A 105 12.46 4.82 -2.42
N ASP A 106 12.50 3.50 -2.62
CA ASP A 106 13.36 2.58 -1.88
C ASP A 106 14.78 2.41 -2.46
N GLY A 107 15.22 3.34 -3.33
CA GLY A 107 16.61 3.32 -3.81
C GLY A 107 17.61 3.18 -2.65
N GLY A 108 18.43 2.10 -2.65
CA GLY A 108 19.39 1.80 -1.60
C GLY A 108 18.82 1.17 -0.33
N ILE A 109 17.55 0.77 -0.30
CA ILE A 109 16.92 0.13 0.89
C ILE A 109 17.65 -1.14 1.32
N GLY A 110 18.24 -1.89 0.39
CA GLY A 110 18.95 -3.13 0.64
C GLY A 110 20.09 -3.02 1.67
N GLN A 111 20.65 -1.81 1.90
CA GLN A 111 21.66 -1.59 2.94
C GLN A 111 21.12 -1.75 4.38
N PHE A 112 19.81 -1.72 4.55
CA PHE A 112 19.11 -1.84 5.84
C PHE A 112 18.45 -3.21 6.02
N LEU A 113 18.51 -4.07 4.99
CA LEU A 113 17.83 -5.36 4.96
C LEU A 113 18.81 -6.51 5.13
N ASP A 114 18.33 -7.57 5.76
CA ASP A 114 19.07 -8.81 5.88
C ASP A 114 18.98 -9.63 4.57
N PRO A 115 19.92 -10.56 4.31
CA PRO A 115 19.86 -11.41 3.12
C PRO A 115 18.54 -12.18 3.01
N GLY A 116 17.86 -12.03 1.87
CA GLY A 116 16.60 -12.71 1.59
C GLY A 116 15.33 -11.88 1.89
N GLU A 117 15.44 -10.73 2.55
CA GLU A 117 14.30 -9.87 2.84
C GLU A 117 13.86 -9.01 1.63
N LEU A 118 14.80 -8.69 0.72
CA LEU A 118 14.49 -7.87 -0.45
C LEU A 118 13.95 -8.74 -1.60
N LEU A 119 12.71 -8.45 -2.00
CA LEU A 119 12.06 -9.08 -3.15
C LEU A 119 12.44 -8.38 -4.46
N PRO A 120 12.23 -9.02 -5.63
CA PRO A 120 12.38 -8.38 -6.92
C PRO A 120 11.45 -7.17 -7.09
N SER A 121 11.88 -6.13 -7.83
CA SER A 121 11.07 -4.92 -8.09
C SER A 121 9.80 -5.19 -8.91
N GLY A 122 9.80 -6.24 -9.74
CA GLY A 122 8.61 -6.72 -10.45
C GLY A 122 7.62 -7.49 -9.57
N GLY A 123 7.92 -7.62 -8.27
CA GLY A 123 7.13 -8.35 -7.32
C GLY A 123 7.49 -9.82 -7.21
N ALA A 124 6.80 -10.51 -6.33
CA ALA A 124 6.96 -11.94 -6.08
C ALA A 124 5.62 -12.63 -5.82
N LEU A 125 5.57 -13.91 -6.11
CA LEU A 125 4.44 -14.78 -5.76
C LEU A 125 4.75 -15.43 -4.41
N ILE A 126 3.93 -15.15 -3.41
CA ILE A 126 4.02 -15.77 -2.08
C ILE A 126 2.68 -16.46 -1.80
N ASP A 127 2.72 -17.74 -1.53
CA ASP A 127 1.53 -18.56 -1.24
C ASP A 127 0.39 -18.33 -2.25
N GLY A 128 0.73 -18.26 -3.57
CA GLY A 128 -0.22 -18.08 -4.66
C GLY A 128 -0.91 -16.71 -4.72
N VAL A 129 -0.35 -15.70 -4.06
CA VAL A 129 -0.73 -14.28 -4.14
C VAL A 129 0.46 -13.48 -4.65
N GLY A 130 0.24 -12.61 -5.64
CA GLY A 130 1.25 -11.71 -6.18
C GLY A 130 1.36 -10.44 -5.33
N TYR A 131 2.57 -10.01 -5.06
CA TYR A 131 2.83 -8.77 -4.32
C TYR A 131 3.86 -7.94 -5.06
N LEU A 132 3.51 -6.70 -5.39
CA LEU A 132 4.46 -5.73 -5.93
C LEU A 132 4.06 -4.32 -5.51
N HIS A 133 5.04 -3.42 -5.45
CA HIS A 133 4.71 -2.04 -5.11
C HIS A 133 3.78 -1.38 -6.13
N GLY A 134 4.02 -1.54 -7.44
CA GLY A 134 3.08 -1.06 -8.47
C GLY A 134 3.64 -0.03 -9.45
N HIS A 135 4.83 0.53 -9.21
CA HIS A 135 5.49 1.48 -10.11
C HIS A 135 6.16 0.81 -11.33
N THR A 136 6.37 -0.51 -11.27
CA THR A 136 6.99 -1.32 -12.36
C THR A 136 5.98 -2.27 -12.98
N HIS A 137 6.35 -2.85 -14.12
CA HIS A 137 5.59 -3.98 -14.68
C HIS A 137 5.69 -5.20 -13.77
N PRO A 138 4.59 -5.95 -13.63
CA PRO A 138 4.57 -7.19 -12.84
C PRO A 138 5.49 -8.24 -13.46
N ALA A 139 6.12 -9.04 -12.61
CA ALA A 139 6.85 -10.23 -13.02
C ALA A 139 5.91 -11.22 -13.75
N PRO A 140 6.42 -11.99 -14.73
CA PRO A 140 5.57 -12.84 -15.61
C PRO A 140 4.73 -13.87 -14.89
N GLU A 141 5.10 -14.28 -13.69
CA GLU A 141 4.39 -15.25 -12.86
C GLU A 141 3.19 -14.67 -12.09
N LEU A 142 3.05 -13.34 -11.98
CA LEU A 142 1.98 -12.72 -11.19
C LEU A 142 0.60 -12.71 -11.88
N PRO A 143 0.48 -12.53 -13.20
CA PRO A 143 -0.81 -12.63 -13.88
C PRO A 143 -1.45 -14.02 -13.69
N GLY A 144 -2.79 -14.05 -13.55
CA GLY A 144 -3.54 -15.26 -13.21
C GLY A 144 -3.82 -15.44 -11.71
N HIS A 145 -3.27 -14.56 -10.87
CA HIS A 145 -3.43 -14.56 -9.42
C HIS A 145 -4.14 -13.29 -8.92
N LEU A 146 -4.43 -13.23 -7.62
CA LEU A 146 -4.66 -11.96 -6.95
C LEU A 146 -3.31 -11.24 -6.85
N ILE A 147 -3.26 -9.97 -7.28
CA ILE A 147 -2.08 -9.11 -7.18
C ILE A 147 -2.40 -7.96 -6.23
N VAL A 148 -1.62 -7.85 -5.16
CA VAL A 148 -1.71 -6.80 -4.16
C VAL A 148 -0.70 -5.69 -4.48
N ILE A 149 -1.17 -4.42 -4.50
CA ILE A 149 -0.46 -3.30 -5.11
C ILE A 149 -0.51 -2.09 -4.19
N GLY A 150 0.64 -1.50 -3.85
CA GLY A 150 0.80 -0.21 -3.17
C GLY A 150 0.86 0.98 -4.14
N HIS A 151 1.74 1.97 -3.85
CA HIS A 151 2.13 3.09 -4.71
C HIS A 151 1.05 4.12 -5.03
N HIS A 152 -0.17 3.68 -5.24
CA HIS A 152 -1.27 4.53 -5.75
C HIS A 152 -1.99 5.26 -4.62
N HIS A 153 -1.82 4.82 -3.37
CA HIS A 153 -2.44 5.37 -2.18
C HIS A 153 -3.95 5.66 -2.38
N PRO A 154 -4.77 4.66 -2.71
CA PRO A 154 -6.17 4.92 -3.00
C PRO A 154 -6.89 5.54 -1.81
N VAL A 155 -7.64 6.59 -2.11
CA VAL A 155 -8.51 7.29 -1.16
C VAL A 155 -9.90 7.47 -1.74
N VAL A 156 -10.89 7.65 -0.87
CA VAL A 156 -12.27 7.95 -1.25
C VAL A 156 -12.79 9.16 -0.51
N SER A 157 -13.61 9.96 -1.18
CA SER A 157 -14.35 11.05 -0.57
C SER A 157 -15.83 10.68 -0.51
N LEU A 158 -16.39 10.66 0.70
CA LEU A 158 -17.79 10.33 0.95
C LEU A 158 -18.53 11.60 1.28
N VAL A 159 -19.62 11.87 0.57
CA VAL A 159 -20.47 13.04 0.78
C VAL A 159 -21.87 12.54 1.14
N ASP A 160 -22.43 13.01 2.26
CA ASP A 160 -23.77 12.68 2.66
C ASP A 160 -24.83 13.54 1.93
N THR A 161 -26.10 13.24 2.15
CA THR A 161 -27.24 13.94 1.53
C THR A 161 -27.38 15.39 1.96
N VAL A 162 -26.73 15.81 3.04
CA VAL A 162 -26.75 17.20 3.55
C VAL A 162 -25.47 17.96 3.23
N GLY A 163 -24.54 17.34 2.46
CA GLY A 163 -23.31 17.96 1.99
C GLY A 163 -22.13 17.88 2.97
N CYS A 164 -22.24 17.14 4.08
CA CYS A 164 -21.09 16.84 4.92
C CYS A 164 -20.16 15.86 4.19
N ALA A 165 -18.87 16.17 4.16
CA ALA A 165 -17.89 15.38 3.41
C ALA A 165 -16.80 14.83 4.31
N ALA A 166 -16.58 13.51 4.27
CA ALA A 166 -15.38 12.86 4.75
C ALA A 166 -14.43 12.69 3.55
N ARG A 167 -13.39 13.53 3.48
CA ARG A 167 -12.50 13.60 2.32
C ARG A 167 -11.25 12.76 2.50
N ALA A 168 -10.72 12.23 1.40
CA ALA A 168 -9.44 11.54 1.32
C ALA A 168 -9.29 10.41 2.38
N ARG A 169 -10.35 9.63 2.59
CA ARG A 169 -10.29 8.49 3.50
C ARG A 169 -9.52 7.35 2.84
N PRO A 170 -8.49 6.77 3.50
CA PRO A 170 -7.79 5.61 2.98
C PRO A 170 -8.77 4.50 2.61
N ALA A 171 -8.60 3.94 1.41
CA ALA A 171 -9.50 2.93 0.89
C ALA A 171 -8.75 1.85 0.12
N TYR A 172 -9.28 0.65 0.11
CA TYR A 172 -8.87 -0.44 -0.76
C TYR A 172 -9.72 -0.41 -2.02
N LEU A 173 -9.10 -0.68 -3.17
CA LEU A 173 -9.81 -0.90 -4.41
C LEU A 173 -9.56 -2.33 -4.89
N TYR A 174 -10.59 -3.17 -4.90
CA TYR A 174 -10.56 -4.52 -5.46
C TYR A 174 -11.19 -4.51 -6.85
N SER A 175 -10.52 -5.12 -7.83
CA SER A 175 -10.98 -5.09 -9.22
C SER A 175 -10.61 -6.35 -9.99
N GLY A 176 -11.40 -6.67 -11.00
CA GLY A 176 -10.97 -7.49 -12.12
C GLY A 176 -9.96 -6.75 -13.00
N VAL A 177 -9.54 -7.37 -14.07
CA VAL A 177 -8.71 -6.75 -15.12
C VAL A 177 -9.49 -6.56 -16.38
N ASP A 178 -9.29 -5.41 -17.05
CA ASP A 178 -9.87 -5.05 -18.33
C ASP A 178 -8.78 -4.54 -19.29
N GLY A 179 -9.11 -4.48 -20.59
CA GLY A 179 -8.24 -3.92 -21.62
C GLY A 179 -6.94 -4.71 -21.84
N PRO A 180 -5.77 -4.04 -21.93
CA PRO A 180 -4.51 -4.67 -22.37
C PRO A 180 -3.98 -5.74 -21.39
N CYS A 181 -4.51 -5.79 -20.18
CA CYS A 181 -4.09 -6.71 -19.13
C CYS A 181 -5.03 -7.88 -18.96
N GLN A 182 -6.04 -8.01 -19.84
CA GLN A 182 -7.06 -9.03 -19.71
C GLN A 182 -6.43 -10.44 -19.74
N GLN A 183 -6.33 -11.03 -18.57
CA GLN A 183 -6.00 -12.43 -18.36
C GLN A 183 -7.04 -13.03 -17.43
N ASP A 184 -7.58 -14.17 -17.82
CA ASP A 184 -8.54 -14.91 -17.01
C ASP A 184 -7.97 -15.17 -15.61
N ARG A 185 -8.78 -14.90 -14.59
CA ARG A 185 -8.51 -15.07 -13.16
C ARG A 185 -7.61 -14.02 -12.49
N THR A 186 -6.96 -13.10 -13.20
CA THR A 186 -6.22 -12.02 -12.53
C THR A 186 -7.19 -11.10 -11.79
N ARG A 187 -6.83 -10.74 -10.55
CA ARG A 187 -7.53 -9.74 -9.73
C ARG A 187 -6.50 -8.76 -9.19
N LEU A 188 -6.92 -7.53 -9.04
CA LEU A 188 -6.07 -6.44 -8.51
C LEU A 188 -6.64 -5.97 -7.18
N LEU A 189 -5.78 -5.78 -6.20
CA LEU A 189 -6.13 -5.18 -4.92
C LEU A 189 -5.14 -4.04 -4.63
N PHE A 190 -5.57 -2.82 -4.84
CA PHE A 190 -4.81 -1.63 -4.48
C PHE A 190 -5.02 -1.33 -3.02
N VAL A 191 -3.91 -1.19 -2.29
CA VAL A 191 -3.92 -0.95 -0.84
C VAL A 191 -3.57 0.50 -0.55
N PRO A 192 -4.20 1.12 0.47
CA PRO A 192 -3.91 2.50 0.86
C PRO A 192 -2.54 2.62 1.54
N ALA A 193 -1.99 3.83 1.52
CA ALA A 193 -0.77 4.15 2.26
C ALA A 193 -0.98 4.02 3.77
N PHE A 194 -0.02 3.43 4.46
CA PHE A 194 -0.02 3.36 5.92
C PHE A 194 0.36 4.70 6.56
N ASN A 195 1.12 5.52 5.84
CA ASN A 195 1.56 6.82 6.31
C ASN A 195 0.43 7.85 6.28
N GLU A 196 0.16 8.47 7.41
CA GLU A 196 -0.88 9.49 7.58
C GLU A 196 -0.62 10.82 6.85
N PHE A 197 0.63 11.06 6.43
CA PHE A 197 1.03 12.25 5.66
C PHE A 197 1.16 11.98 4.17
N ALA A 198 1.05 10.73 3.74
CA ALA A 198 1.04 10.43 2.33
C ALA A 198 -0.27 10.93 1.70
N GLY A 199 -0.14 11.68 0.61
CA GLY A 199 -1.29 12.02 -0.23
C GLY A 199 -1.88 10.76 -0.85
N GLY A 200 -3.03 10.90 -1.53
CA GLY A 200 -3.66 9.76 -2.19
C GLY A 200 -4.39 10.17 -3.45
N ILE A 201 -4.72 9.18 -4.27
CA ILE A 201 -5.53 9.33 -5.49
C ILE A 201 -6.93 8.84 -5.22
N ASP A 202 -7.92 9.65 -5.57
CA ASP A 202 -9.32 9.25 -5.48
C ASP A 202 -9.57 8.00 -6.35
N VAL A 203 -10.28 7.02 -5.78
CA VAL A 203 -10.56 5.74 -6.44
C VAL A 203 -11.21 5.89 -7.81
N GLY A 204 -12.04 6.91 -8.02
CA GLY A 204 -12.66 7.21 -9.31
C GLY A 204 -11.70 7.76 -10.38
N ARG A 205 -10.46 8.10 -10.00
CA ARG A 205 -9.41 8.62 -10.90
C ARG A 205 -8.20 7.70 -11.00
N LEU A 206 -8.22 6.57 -10.29
CA LEU A 206 -7.06 5.69 -10.16
C LEU A 206 -6.63 5.11 -11.51
N ARG A 207 -7.57 4.69 -12.35
CA ARG A 207 -7.30 4.15 -13.69
C ARG A 207 -6.56 5.13 -14.59
N GLU A 208 -6.92 6.42 -14.50
CA GLU A 208 -6.37 7.49 -15.33
C GLU A 208 -5.08 8.08 -14.77
N SER A 209 -4.69 7.71 -13.55
CA SER A 209 -3.56 8.31 -12.83
C SER A 209 -2.22 8.19 -13.56
N GLY A 210 -2.05 7.12 -14.33
CA GLY A 210 -0.81 6.85 -15.06
C GLY A 210 0.41 6.55 -14.18
N LEU A 211 0.23 6.40 -12.86
CA LEU A 211 1.33 6.18 -11.92
C LEU A 211 1.99 4.80 -12.06
N GLY A 212 1.26 3.83 -12.56
CA GLY A 212 1.80 2.49 -12.74
C GLY A 212 1.08 1.71 -13.86
N PRO A 213 1.69 0.65 -14.37
CA PRO A 213 1.13 -0.10 -15.49
C PRO A 213 -0.20 -0.77 -15.16
N LEU A 214 -0.40 -1.24 -13.92
CA LEU A 214 -1.59 -1.99 -13.52
C LEU A 214 -2.81 -1.12 -13.25
N SER A 215 -2.66 0.18 -12.96
CA SER A 215 -3.82 1.06 -12.77
C SER A 215 -4.69 1.15 -14.02
N ARG A 216 -4.07 1.11 -15.22
CA ARG A 216 -4.79 1.14 -16.50
C ARG A 216 -5.61 -0.13 -16.77
N CYS A 217 -5.39 -1.17 -16.00
CA CYS A 217 -6.03 -2.48 -16.12
C CYS A 217 -7.25 -2.63 -15.22
N ILE A 218 -7.60 -1.63 -14.43
CA ILE A 218 -8.76 -1.65 -13.53
C ILE A 218 -10.05 -1.82 -14.34
N ASP A 219 -10.85 -2.82 -13.99
CA ASP A 219 -12.23 -2.95 -14.47
C ASP A 219 -13.15 -2.11 -13.58
N GLU A 220 -13.34 -0.84 -13.94
CA GLU A 220 -14.13 0.11 -13.15
C GLU A 220 -15.58 -0.28 -12.96
N LYS A 221 -16.14 -1.09 -13.87
CA LYS A 221 -17.54 -1.52 -13.81
C LYS A 221 -17.79 -2.53 -12.70
N ASN A 222 -16.78 -3.36 -12.43
CA ASN A 222 -16.84 -4.43 -11.44
C ASN A 222 -15.86 -4.19 -10.28
N ALA A 223 -15.38 -2.97 -10.12
CA ALA A 223 -14.50 -2.60 -9.00
C ALA A 223 -15.33 -2.33 -7.73
N GLU A 224 -14.77 -2.72 -6.61
CA GLU A 224 -15.35 -2.59 -5.27
C GLU A 224 -14.40 -1.79 -4.38
N VAL A 225 -14.98 -0.88 -3.59
CA VAL A 225 -14.23 0.00 -2.68
C VAL A 225 -14.56 -0.34 -1.23
N PHE A 226 -13.51 -0.49 -0.42
CA PHE A 226 -13.61 -0.73 1.01
C PHE A 226 -12.80 0.34 1.75
N LEU A 227 -13.32 0.87 2.86
CA LEU A 227 -12.55 1.71 3.76
C LEU A 227 -11.44 0.92 4.45
N ALA A 228 -10.54 1.60 5.15
CA ALA A 228 -9.42 0.98 5.83
C ALA A 228 -9.85 -0.07 6.89
N ASP A 229 -11.05 0.08 7.45
CA ASP A 229 -11.64 -0.85 8.42
C ASP A 229 -12.43 -2.02 7.77
N GLY A 230 -12.41 -2.10 6.43
CA GLY A 230 -13.13 -3.13 5.67
C GLY A 230 -14.59 -2.81 5.37
N THR A 231 -15.09 -1.64 5.74
CA THR A 231 -16.45 -1.22 5.39
C THR A 231 -16.59 -1.08 3.87
N TYR A 232 -17.47 -1.87 3.26
CA TYR A 232 -17.81 -1.74 1.85
C TYR A 232 -18.60 -0.45 1.60
N VAL A 233 -18.16 0.35 0.65
CA VAL A 233 -18.78 1.66 0.34
C VAL A 233 -19.32 1.79 -1.08
N GLY A 234 -19.20 0.78 -1.91
CA GLY A 234 -19.75 0.76 -3.26
C GLY A 234 -18.70 0.62 -4.35
N SER A 235 -19.06 1.00 -5.56
CA SER A 235 -18.15 1.03 -6.71
C SER A 235 -17.62 2.45 -6.96
N PRO A 236 -16.46 2.62 -7.63
CA PRO A 236 -15.98 3.95 -8.02
C PRO A 236 -17.02 4.76 -8.78
N ALA A 237 -17.79 4.12 -9.67
CA ALA A 237 -18.84 4.78 -10.45
C ALA A 237 -19.98 5.35 -9.59
N THR A 238 -20.28 4.73 -8.45
CA THR A 238 -21.33 5.21 -7.52
C THR A 238 -20.82 6.28 -6.57
N LEU A 239 -19.53 6.24 -6.23
CA LEU A 239 -18.90 7.14 -5.27
C LEU A 239 -18.45 8.46 -5.91
N CYS A 240 -18.06 8.40 -7.18
CA CYS A 240 -17.63 9.55 -7.99
C CYS A 240 -18.54 9.66 -9.22
N PRO A 241 -19.84 10.00 -9.07
CA PRO A 241 -20.69 10.19 -10.22
C PRO A 241 -20.05 11.25 -11.12
N ALA A 242 -19.92 10.93 -12.42
CA ALA A 242 -19.33 11.82 -13.42
C ALA A 242 -19.95 13.22 -13.22
N GLY A 243 -19.12 14.17 -12.81
CA GLY A 243 -19.60 15.48 -12.39
C GLY A 243 -20.42 16.13 -13.49
N ASN A 244 -21.59 16.63 -13.14
CA ASN A 244 -22.22 17.68 -13.93
C ASN A 244 -21.20 18.83 -13.98
N GLY A 245 -20.45 18.91 -15.12
CA GLY A 245 -19.49 19.95 -15.44
C GLY A 245 -20.15 21.32 -15.61
#